data_9404dd8baf1acfbe585fceffce1c9b50
#
_entry.id   9404dd8baf1acfbe585fceffce1c9b50
#
_cell.length_a   1.000
_cell.length_b   1.000
_cell.length_c   1.000
_cell.angle_alpha   90.00
_cell.angle_beta   90.00
_cell.angle_gamma   90.00
#
_symmetry.space_group_name_H-M   'P 1'
#
loop_
_entity.id
_entity.type
_entity.pdbx_description
1 polymer ?
#
loop_
_entity_poly.entity_id
_entity_poly.type
_entity_poly.pdbx_seq_one_letter_code
_entity_poly.pdbx_strand_id
1 'polypeptide(L)'
;MKNTPIDYDIVNETIDEMSIPDFGKATIREVVAIASRLEEKTGQEFIHMEMGVPGLPPAAVGVEAEIEALRNGVASIYPVIDGLPRLKKEAARFVKAFIDVDVDPQGCVPVVGSMPGA
;
A
#
# COMPACT_ATOMS: atom_id res chain seq x y z
N MET A 1 -22.75 10.09 29.99
CA MET A 1 -21.49 9.39 29.99
C MET A 1 -20.88 9.51 28.61
N LYS A 2 -20.09 10.53 28.35
CA LYS A 2 -19.36 10.61 27.08
C LYS A 2 -17.95 11.11 27.42
N ASN A 3 -17.12 10.18 27.83
CA ASN A 3 -15.72 10.49 28.09
C ASN A 3 -14.89 9.93 26.91
N THR A 4 -15.30 10.29 25.70
CA THR A 4 -14.53 10.01 24.48
C THR A 4 -13.91 11.30 24.01
N PRO A 5 -12.67 11.28 23.53
CA PRO A 5 -11.98 12.47 23.04
C PRO A 5 -12.62 13.05 21.76
N ILE A 6 -13.54 12.31 21.13
CA ILE A 6 -14.19 12.68 19.87
C ILE A 6 -15.65 13.03 20.14
N ASP A 7 -16.15 14.14 19.60
CA ASP A 7 -17.56 14.51 19.63
C ASP A 7 -18.36 13.64 18.64
N TYR A 8 -19.28 12.83 19.16
CA TYR A 8 -20.10 11.95 18.35
C TYR A 8 -21.06 12.68 17.42
N ASP A 9 -21.46 13.89 17.76
CA ASP A 9 -22.37 14.66 16.91
C ASP A 9 -21.63 15.09 15.63
N ILE A 10 -20.37 15.54 15.76
CA ILE A 10 -19.50 15.84 14.60
C ILE A 10 -19.20 14.58 13.77
N VAL A 11 -19.00 13.43 14.43
CA VAL A 11 -18.77 12.15 13.72
C VAL A 11 -20.00 11.78 12.88
N ASN A 12 -21.19 11.81 13.47
CA ASN A 12 -22.43 11.47 12.79
C ASN A 12 -22.72 12.43 11.63
N GLU A 13 -22.55 13.74 11.84
CA GLU A 13 -22.68 14.75 10.79
C GLU A 13 -21.72 14.47 9.63
N THR A 14 -20.48 14.10 9.91
CA THR A 14 -19.49 13.79 8.89
C THR A 14 -19.84 12.53 8.09
N ILE A 15 -20.37 11.50 8.75
CA ILE A 15 -20.84 10.27 8.11
C ILE A 15 -22.02 10.57 7.19
N ASP A 16 -22.98 11.40 7.66
CA ASP A 16 -24.14 11.79 6.89
C ASP A 16 -23.77 12.64 5.66
N GLU A 17 -22.86 13.62 5.82
CA GLU A 17 -22.33 14.42 4.71
C GLU A 17 -21.66 13.56 3.62
N MET A 18 -21.00 12.47 4.04
CA MET A 18 -20.36 11.54 3.11
C MET A 18 -21.32 10.53 2.51
N SER A 19 -22.60 10.56 2.91
CA SER A 19 -23.63 9.62 2.43
C SER A 19 -23.27 8.15 2.62
N ILE A 20 -22.65 7.81 3.75
CA ILE A 20 -22.29 6.43 4.10
C ILE A 20 -23.48 5.78 4.80
N PRO A 21 -24.21 4.87 4.13
CA PRO A 21 -25.48 4.35 4.64
C PRO A 21 -25.32 3.38 5.82
N ASP A 22 -24.19 2.73 5.92
CA ASP A 22 -23.87 1.76 6.98
C ASP A 22 -22.37 1.82 7.29
N PHE A 23 -22.04 2.54 8.35
CA PHE A 23 -20.63 2.68 8.76
C PHE A 23 -19.97 1.34 9.08
N GLY A 24 -20.73 0.35 9.54
CA GLY A 24 -20.21 -1.01 9.79
C GLY A 24 -19.72 -1.73 8.54
N LYS A 25 -20.07 -1.23 7.34
CA LYS A 25 -19.64 -1.74 6.04
C LYS A 25 -18.75 -0.77 5.28
N ALA A 26 -18.34 0.32 5.93
CA ALA A 26 -17.48 1.31 5.31
C ALA A 26 -16.16 0.67 4.85
N THR A 27 -15.73 1.07 3.67
CA THR A 27 -14.41 0.67 3.13
C THR A 27 -13.29 1.38 3.89
N ILE A 28 -12.08 0.82 3.83
CA ILE A 28 -10.89 1.46 4.43
C ILE A 28 -10.72 2.90 3.93
N ARG A 29 -11.00 3.16 2.65
CA ARG A 29 -10.90 4.51 2.06
C ARG A 29 -11.92 5.48 2.64
N GLU A 30 -13.13 5.02 2.90
CA GLU A 30 -14.16 5.84 3.56
C GLU A 30 -13.78 6.13 5.01
N VAL A 31 -13.23 5.15 5.73
CA VAL A 31 -12.74 5.36 7.10
C VAL A 31 -11.60 6.39 7.13
N VAL A 32 -10.62 6.27 6.24
CA VAL A 32 -9.54 7.29 6.08
C VAL A 32 -10.13 8.67 5.81
N ALA A 33 -11.08 8.77 4.89
CA ALA A 33 -11.68 10.06 4.54
C ALA A 33 -12.50 10.67 5.68
N ILE A 34 -13.19 9.84 6.49
CA ILE A 34 -13.87 10.31 7.71
C ILE A 34 -12.85 10.85 8.71
N ALA A 35 -11.79 10.08 9.00
CA ALA A 35 -10.76 10.50 9.95
C ALA A 35 -10.16 11.85 9.54
N SER A 36 -9.74 12.00 8.28
CA SER A 36 -9.18 13.26 7.77
C SER A 36 -10.16 14.44 7.90
N ARG A 37 -11.45 14.23 7.59
CA ARG A 37 -12.46 15.31 7.75
C ARG A 37 -12.70 15.67 9.21
N LEU A 38 -12.64 14.70 10.11
CA LEU A 38 -12.76 14.95 11.55
C LEU A 38 -11.56 15.75 12.07
N GLU A 39 -10.34 15.45 11.59
CA GLU A 39 -9.15 16.24 11.88
C GLU A 39 -9.30 17.69 11.42
N GLU A 40 -9.78 17.88 10.18
CA GLU A 40 -10.03 19.21 9.63
C GLU A 40 -11.09 20.00 10.43
N LYS A 41 -12.21 19.35 10.81
CA LYS A 41 -13.30 19.98 11.55
C LYS A 41 -12.95 20.31 13.01
N THR A 42 -12.17 19.44 13.65
CA THR A 42 -11.91 19.52 15.10
C THR A 42 -10.55 20.11 15.43
N GLY A 43 -9.61 20.10 14.49
CA GLY A 43 -8.19 20.42 14.75
C GLY A 43 -7.47 19.38 15.61
N GLN A 44 -8.09 18.22 15.84
CA GLN A 44 -7.53 17.13 16.64
C GLN A 44 -6.86 16.11 15.72
N GLU A 45 -5.58 15.86 15.91
CA GLU A 45 -4.83 14.82 15.19
C GLU A 45 -5.18 13.41 15.70
N PHE A 46 -5.34 12.46 14.78
CA PHE A 46 -5.57 11.06 15.09
C PHE A 46 -4.33 10.20 14.80
N ILE A 47 -4.22 9.09 15.52
CA ILE A 47 -3.28 8.03 15.16
C ILE A 47 -3.97 7.13 14.14
N HIS A 48 -3.56 7.25 12.88
CA HIS A 48 -4.13 6.49 11.76
C HIS A 48 -3.70 5.03 11.82
N MET A 49 -4.64 4.14 12.14
CA MET A 49 -4.44 2.68 12.22
C MET A 49 -5.34 1.91 11.26
N GLU A 50 -6.18 2.59 10.50
CA GLU A 50 -7.14 2.02 9.56
C GLU A 50 -6.49 1.48 8.29
N MET A 51 -5.25 1.91 8.00
CA MET A 51 -4.48 1.43 6.85
C MET A 51 -3.08 1.00 7.31
N GLY A 52 -2.71 -0.22 6.98
CA GLY A 52 -1.36 -0.73 7.23
C GLY A 52 -0.35 -0.09 6.29
N VAL A 53 0.51 0.78 6.83
CA VAL A 53 1.62 1.38 6.09
C VAL A 53 2.92 0.81 6.66
N PRO A 54 3.83 0.22 5.83
CA PRO A 54 5.07 -0.36 6.31
C PRO A 54 5.96 0.60 7.12
N GLY A 55 5.97 1.89 6.79
CA GLY A 55 6.65 2.94 7.56
C GLY A 55 8.18 2.89 7.56
N LEU A 56 8.80 1.81 7.10
CA LEU A 56 10.25 1.69 6.99
C LEU A 56 10.71 2.19 5.62
N PRO A 57 11.82 2.92 5.55
CA PRO A 57 12.39 3.31 4.28
C PRO A 57 12.86 2.08 3.50
N PRO A 58 12.81 2.09 2.16
CA PRO A 58 13.37 1.02 1.35
C PRO A 58 14.87 0.90 1.55
N ALA A 59 15.42 -0.29 1.30
CA ALA A 59 16.85 -0.50 1.40
C ALA A 59 17.61 0.42 0.41
N ALA A 60 18.61 1.15 0.90
CA ALA A 60 19.37 2.11 0.09
C ALA A 60 19.97 1.48 -1.18
N VAL A 61 20.47 0.24 -1.09
CA VAL A 61 21.01 -0.48 -2.25
C VAL A 61 19.96 -0.67 -3.36
N GLY A 62 18.70 -0.85 -3.01
CA GLY A 62 17.60 -0.95 -3.99
C GLY A 62 17.29 0.39 -4.64
N VAL A 63 17.22 1.44 -3.84
CA VAL A 63 16.97 2.81 -4.33
C VAL A 63 18.07 3.25 -5.30
N GLU A 64 19.34 3.07 -4.95
CA GLU A 64 20.46 3.44 -5.82
C GLU A 64 20.46 2.64 -7.13
N ALA A 65 20.17 1.34 -7.07
CA ALA A 65 20.06 0.50 -8.26
C ALA A 65 18.92 0.95 -9.19
N GLU A 66 17.78 1.37 -8.64
CA GLU A 66 16.67 1.92 -9.42
C GLU A 66 17.05 3.24 -10.09
N ILE A 67 17.68 4.15 -9.36
CA ILE A 67 18.17 5.43 -9.88
C ILE A 67 19.16 5.19 -11.03
N GLU A 68 20.10 4.26 -10.87
CA GLU A 68 21.06 3.91 -11.91
C GLU A 68 20.37 3.32 -13.14
N ALA A 69 19.42 2.42 -12.97
CA ALA A 69 18.65 1.84 -14.07
C ALA A 69 17.89 2.91 -14.87
N LEU A 70 17.28 3.87 -14.19
CA LEU A 70 16.60 5.00 -14.83
C LEU A 70 17.57 5.89 -15.62
N ARG A 71 18.73 6.22 -15.06
CA ARG A 71 19.79 6.97 -15.75
C ARG A 71 20.30 6.23 -16.99
N ASN A 72 20.33 4.91 -16.94
CA ASN A 72 20.72 4.05 -18.06
C ASN A 72 19.58 3.82 -19.08
N GLY A 73 18.45 4.53 -18.95
CA GLY A 73 17.39 4.56 -19.95
C GLY A 73 16.43 3.36 -19.90
N VAL A 74 16.35 2.64 -18.77
CA VAL A 74 15.43 1.49 -18.66
C VAL A 74 13.97 1.87 -18.97
N ALA A 75 13.57 3.12 -18.66
CA ALA A 75 12.22 3.62 -18.93
C ALA A 75 11.93 3.86 -20.41
N SER A 76 12.95 3.85 -21.27
CA SER A 76 12.81 4.01 -22.73
C SER A 76 12.67 2.69 -23.47
N ILE A 77 12.73 1.56 -22.76
CA ILE A 77 12.70 0.22 -23.33
C ILE A 77 11.31 -0.37 -23.11
N TYR A 78 10.74 -0.97 -24.16
CA TYR A 78 9.47 -1.67 -24.03
C TYR A 78 9.64 -2.90 -23.11
N PRO A 79 8.81 -3.07 -22.08
CA PRO A 79 8.99 -4.15 -21.13
C PRO A 79 8.72 -5.53 -21.75
N VAL A 80 9.43 -6.53 -21.25
CA VAL A 80 9.13 -7.92 -21.58
C VAL A 80 7.87 -8.34 -20.83
N ILE A 81 6.87 -8.85 -21.56
CA ILE A 81 5.53 -9.19 -21.01
C ILE A 81 5.65 -10.16 -19.83
N ASP A 82 6.47 -11.19 -19.96
CA ASP A 82 6.66 -12.20 -18.92
C ASP A 82 7.64 -11.79 -17.81
N GLY A 83 8.16 -10.56 -17.87
CA GLY A 83 9.16 -10.05 -16.95
C GLY A 83 10.60 -10.38 -17.33
N LEU A 84 11.54 -9.61 -16.77
CA LEU A 84 12.96 -9.79 -17.04
C LEU A 84 13.46 -11.12 -16.47
N PRO A 85 14.20 -11.95 -17.25
CA PRO A 85 14.71 -13.24 -16.76
C PRO A 85 15.58 -13.12 -15.51
N ARG A 86 16.34 -12.02 -15.38
CA ARG A 86 17.14 -11.75 -14.18
C ARG A 86 16.27 -11.52 -12.94
N LEU A 87 15.17 -10.75 -13.07
CA LEU A 87 14.21 -10.52 -11.97
C LEU A 87 13.59 -11.85 -11.52
N LYS A 88 13.16 -12.68 -12.46
CA LYS A 88 12.57 -13.99 -12.18
C LYS A 88 13.53 -14.91 -11.43
N LYS A 89 14.81 -14.95 -11.81
CA LYS A 89 15.84 -15.71 -11.10
C LYS A 89 16.06 -15.20 -9.67
N GLU A 90 16.12 -13.87 -9.49
CA GLU A 90 16.29 -13.29 -8.17
C GLU A 90 15.05 -13.49 -7.29
N ALA A 91 13.84 -13.46 -7.85
CA ALA A 91 12.63 -13.82 -7.13
C ALA A 91 12.66 -15.26 -6.62
N ALA A 92 13.02 -16.22 -7.47
CA ALA A 92 13.19 -17.62 -7.07
C ALA A 92 14.28 -17.79 -6.00
N ARG A 93 15.42 -17.12 -6.15
CA ARG A 93 16.50 -17.10 -5.15
C ARG A 93 16.02 -16.54 -3.80
N PHE A 94 15.24 -15.45 -3.84
CA PHE A 94 14.68 -14.84 -2.63
C PHE A 94 13.74 -15.80 -1.91
N VAL A 95 12.80 -16.43 -2.64
CA VAL A 95 11.87 -17.40 -2.08
C VAL A 95 12.61 -18.57 -1.44
N LYS A 96 13.65 -19.10 -2.12
CA LYS A 96 14.49 -20.16 -1.54
C LYS A 96 15.20 -19.70 -0.27
N ALA A 97 15.76 -18.50 -0.26
CA ALA A 97 16.54 -18.00 0.89
C ALA A 97 15.67 -17.73 2.13
N PHE A 98 14.43 -17.24 1.94
CA PHE A 98 13.57 -16.79 3.06
C PHE A 98 12.54 -17.83 3.51
N ILE A 99 12.04 -18.66 2.61
CA ILE A 99 10.97 -19.63 2.92
C ILE A 99 11.39 -21.08 2.65
N ASP A 100 12.61 -21.28 2.15
CA ASP A 100 13.17 -22.59 1.81
C ASP A 100 12.30 -23.40 0.81
N VAL A 101 11.66 -22.70 -0.12
CA VAL A 101 10.87 -23.31 -1.19
C VAL A 101 11.60 -23.17 -2.51
N ASP A 102 11.71 -24.26 -3.25
CA ASP A 102 12.25 -24.26 -4.60
C ASP A 102 11.13 -23.93 -5.60
N VAL A 103 11.29 -22.82 -6.32
CA VAL A 103 10.37 -22.40 -7.40
C VAL A 103 11.13 -22.27 -8.70
N ASP A 104 10.48 -22.69 -9.80
CA ASP A 104 11.03 -22.47 -11.12
C ASP A 104 10.98 -20.97 -11.46
N PRO A 105 12.11 -20.33 -11.81
CA PRO A 105 12.11 -18.94 -12.26
C PRO A 105 11.14 -18.68 -13.43
N GLN A 106 10.90 -19.63 -14.29
CA GLN A 106 9.95 -19.48 -15.41
C GLN A 106 8.51 -19.29 -14.93
N GLY A 107 8.14 -19.88 -13.78
CA GLY A 107 6.84 -19.70 -13.14
C GLY A 107 6.65 -18.38 -12.40
N CYS A 108 7.70 -17.57 -12.22
CA CYS A 108 7.60 -16.26 -11.58
C CYS A 108 7.05 -15.23 -12.58
N VAL A 109 5.95 -14.59 -12.25
CA VAL A 109 5.33 -13.53 -13.06
C VAL A 109 5.36 -12.22 -12.28
N PRO A 110 6.10 -11.20 -12.71
CA PRO A 110 6.07 -9.88 -12.11
C PRO A 110 4.72 -9.21 -12.33
N VAL A 111 4.17 -8.63 -11.28
CA VAL A 111 2.91 -7.88 -11.32
C VAL A 111 3.07 -6.51 -10.65
N VAL A 112 2.22 -5.56 -11.01
CA VAL A 112 2.22 -4.21 -10.43
C VAL A 112 1.36 -4.20 -9.17
N GLY A 113 1.97 -4.52 -8.05
CA GLY A 113 1.27 -4.68 -6.76
C GLY A 113 0.67 -6.07 -6.58
N SER A 114 0.27 -6.40 -5.34
CA SER A 114 -0.27 -7.73 -4.99
C SER A 114 -1.68 -7.97 -5.53
N MET A 115 -2.52 -6.94 -5.57
CA MET A 115 -3.91 -7.08 -6.03
C MET A 115 -4.05 -7.53 -7.49
N PRO A 116 -3.27 -7.02 -8.45
CA PRO A 116 -3.29 -7.54 -9.82
C PRO A 116 -2.73 -8.96 -9.97
N GLY A 117 -1.99 -9.44 -8.98
CA GLY A 117 -1.40 -10.78 -8.97
C GLY A 117 -2.29 -11.87 -8.36
N ALA A 118 -3.39 -11.47 -7.71
CA ALA A 118 -4.36 -12.37 -7.10
C ALA A 118 -5.48 -12.73 -8.08
#